data_f9e573babbe771b23954fa78c7fd670a
#
_entry.id   f9e573babbe771b23954fa78c7fd670a
#
_cell.length_a   1.000
_cell.length_b   1.000
_cell.length_c   1.000
_cell.angle_alpha   90.00
_cell.angle_beta   90.00
_cell.angle_gamma   90.00
#
_symmetry.space_group_name_H-M   'P 1'
#
loop_
_entity.id
_entity.type
_entity.pdbx_description
1 polymer ?
#
loop_
_entity_poly.entity_id
_entity_poly.type
_entity_poly.pdbx_seq_one_letter_code
_entity_poly.pdbx_strand_id
1 'polypeptide(L)'
;MRLYLASISDVKPAHIKMIRPERKKKAERYRREDDQKRCVLGGLLMRDFLGDVRVFENENGKPVAENGACFNLSHSGDYVLFAIGEFQVGCDIERLKAVPCEKMGRVVFCENEMNKIKNSPDKTGEFFRLWTKKEALLKCMGEGFHRPAKSVDVSGDRFEENGLVYRLKTYEFSDYIISVCTLGGEFADEIEFIRY
;
A
#
# COMPACT_ATOMS: atom_id res chain seq x y z
N MET A 1 -12.42 -8.58 0.49
CA MET A 1 -11.29 -7.84 -0.15
C MET A 1 -10.55 -8.75 -1.08
N ARG A 2 -10.02 -8.25 -2.20
CA ARG A 2 -9.10 -8.99 -3.09
C ARG A 2 -7.78 -8.22 -3.20
N LEU A 3 -6.67 -8.98 -3.31
CA LEU A 3 -5.32 -8.44 -3.40
C LEU A 3 -4.65 -8.96 -4.66
N TYR A 4 -4.05 -8.05 -5.42
CA TYR A 4 -3.37 -8.36 -6.66
C TYR A 4 -1.94 -7.83 -6.60
N LEU A 5 -0.99 -8.65 -7.01
CA LEU A 5 0.42 -8.33 -7.08
C LEU A 5 0.92 -8.52 -8.50
N ALA A 6 1.60 -7.52 -9.04
CA ALA A 6 2.16 -7.58 -10.38
C ALA A 6 3.62 -7.10 -10.39
N SER A 7 4.44 -7.70 -11.23
CA SER A 7 5.88 -7.37 -11.35
C SER A 7 6.15 -6.35 -12.43
N ILE A 8 7.07 -5.41 -12.16
CA ILE A 8 7.53 -4.46 -13.17
C ILE A 8 8.29 -5.13 -14.32
N SER A 9 8.79 -6.36 -14.13
CA SER A 9 9.44 -7.15 -15.19
C SER A 9 8.49 -7.45 -16.36
N ASP A 10 7.19 -7.50 -16.11
CA ASP A 10 6.17 -7.78 -17.12
C ASP A 10 5.80 -6.55 -17.96
N VAL A 11 6.25 -5.36 -17.55
CA VAL A 11 5.91 -4.11 -18.24
C VAL A 11 6.71 -3.97 -19.53
N LYS A 12 6.00 -3.89 -20.65
CA LYS A 12 6.56 -3.65 -21.99
C LYS A 12 6.34 -2.20 -22.42
N PRO A 13 7.17 -1.64 -23.32
CA PRO A 13 7.01 -0.26 -23.79
C PRO A 13 5.61 0.05 -24.36
N ALA A 14 4.94 -0.93 -24.96
CA ALA A 14 3.59 -0.75 -25.49
C ALA A 14 2.53 -0.47 -24.41
N HIS A 15 2.73 -0.94 -23.17
CA HIS A 15 1.76 -0.83 -22.09
C HIS A 15 1.48 0.62 -21.66
N ILE A 16 2.40 1.56 -21.90
CA ILE A 16 2.16 2.98 -21.65
C ILE A 16 1.02 3.58 -22.50
N LYS A 17 0.70 2.94 -23.63
CA LYS A 17 -0.41 3.34 -24.48
C LYS A 17 -1.76 2.79 -24.01
N MET A 18 -1.74 1.85 -23.08
CA MET A 18 -2.92 1.14 -22.58
C MET A 18 -3.47 1.73 -21.28
N ILE A 19 -2.78 2.70 -20.70
CA ILE A 19 -3.18 3.40 -19.48
C ILE A 19 -3.79 4.77 -19.82
N ARG A 20 -4.54 5.33 -18.90
CA ARG A 20 -5.22 6.62 -19.07
C ARG A 20 -4.25 7.76 -19.35
N PRO A 21 -4.67 8.80 -20.12
CA PRO A 21 -3.79 9.91 -20.51
C PRO A 21 -3.14 10.62 -19.33
N GLU A 22 -3.85 10.83 -18.23
CA GLU A 22 -3.35 11.49 -17.01
C GLU A 22 -2.24 10.65 -16.38
N ARG A 23 -2.47 9.33 -16.30
CA ARG A 23 -1.49 8.38 -15.76
C ARG A 23 -0.26 8.26 -16.66
N LYS A 24 -0.45 8.30 -17.99
CA LYS A 24 0.63 8.35 -18.96
C LYS A 24 1.50 9.59 -18.76
N LYS A 25 0.90 10.78 -18.66
CA LYS A 25 1.62 12.03 -18.36
C LYS A 25 2.41 11.94 -17.05
N LYS A 26 1.85 11.27 -16.02
CA LYS A 26 2.54 11.03 -14.74
C LYS A 26 3.74 10.09 -14.95
N ALA A 27 3.57 8.99 -15.68
CA ALA A 27 4.63 8.03 -15.97
C ALA A 27 5.80 8.65 -16.74
N GLU A 28 5.53 9.49 -17.74
CA GLU A 28 6.54 10.17 -18.55
C GLU A 28 7.41 11.18 -17.77
N ARG A 29 7.00 11.60 -16.59
CA ARG A 29 7.78 12.52 -15.71
C ARG A 29 8.83 11.80 -14.86
N TYR A 30 8.74 10.49 -14.71
CA TYR A 30 9.71 9.74 -13.92
C TYR A 30 11.05 9.63 -14.65
N ARG A 31 12.15 9.91 -13.94
CA ARG A 31 13.51 9.82 -14.48
C ARG A 31 14.04 8.38 -14.49
N ARG A 32 13.59 7.56 -13.53
CA ARG A 32 14.01 6.17 -13.42
C ARG A 32 13.01 5.28 -14.14
N GLU A 33 13.51 4.34 -14.93
CA GLU A 33 12.69 3.40 -15.69
C GLU A 33 11.77 2.57 -14.77
N ASP A 34 12.30 2.11 -13.63
CA ASP A 34 11.51 1.33 -12.67
C ASP A 34 10.33 2.12 -12.07
N ASP A 35 10.53 3.43 -11.80
CA ASP A 35 9.43 4.29 -11.31
C ASP A 35 8.37 4.48 -12.40
N GLN A 36 8.80 4.62 -13.65
CA GLN A 36 7.92 4.69 -14.80
C GLN A 36 7.13 3.39 -14.94
N LYS A 37 7.80 2.23 -14.88
CA LYS A 37 7.18 0.91 -14.94
C LYS A 37 6.16 0.70 -13.80
N ARG A 38 6.50 1.07 -12.56
CA ARG A 38 5.56 1.03 -11.42
C ARG A 38 4.32 1.89 -11.69
N CYS A 39 4.51 3.08 -12.23
CA CYS A 39 3.40 3.96 -12.59
C CYS A 39 2.52 3.35 -13.69
N VAL A 40 3.11 2.80 -14.75
CA VAL A 40 2.38 2.12 -15.83
C VAL A 40 1.61 0.93 -15.29
N LEU A 41 2.27 0.07 -14.52
CA LEU A 41 1.68 -1.14 -13.94
C LEU A 41 0.48 -0.82 -13.03
N GLY A 42 0.61 0.20 -12.16
CA GLY A 42 -0.53 0.68 -11.37
C GLY A 42 -1.68 1.20 -12.25
N GLY A 43 -1.37 1.78 -13.42
CA GLY A 43 -2.38 2.17 -14.41
C GLY A 43 -3.11 0.99 -15.06
N LEU A 44 -2.38 -0.08 -15.39
CA LEU A 44 -2.94 -1.32 -15.92
C LEU A 44 -3.86 -1.99 -14.91
N LEU A 45 -3.41 -2.14 -13.66
CA LEU A 45 -4.22 -2.71 -12.58
C LEU A 45 -5.52 -1.91 -12.35
N MET A 46 -5.45 -0.58 -12.32
CA MET A 46 -6.66 0.25 -12.22
C MET A 46 -7.59 0.04 -13.42
N ARG A 47 -7.08 -0.03 -14.65
CA ARG A 47 -7.89 -0.30 -15.84
C ARG A 47 -8.62 -1.64 -15.74
N ASP A 48 -7.90 -2.69 -15.35
CA ASP A 48 -8.42 -4.05 -15.38
C ASP A 48 -9.41 -4.33 -14.23
N PHE A 49 -9.22 -3.71 -13.08
CA PHE A 49 -10.05 -3.97 -11.90
C PHE A 49 -11.09 -2.90 -11.58
N LEU A 50 -10.94 -1.67 -12.09
CA LEU A 50 -11.94 -0.61 -11.95
C LEU A 50 -12.72 -0.37 -13.24
N GLY A 51 -12.24 -0.89 -14.39
CA GLY A 51 -12.84 -0.62 -15.69
C GLY A 51 -12.65 0.83 -16.14
N ASP A 52 -13.60 1.34 -16.92
CA ASP A 52 -13.56 2.71 -17.45
C ASP A 52 -14.14 3.74 -16.47
N VAL A 53 -13.65 3.70 -15.22
CA VAL A 53 -14.05 4.62 -14.16
C VAL A 53 -13.01 5.73 -14.01
N ARG A 54 -13.44 6.97 -14.00
CA ARG A 54 -12.54 8.10 -13.72
C ARG A 54 -11.95 7.97 -12.32
N VAL A 55 -10.63 8.16 -12.23
CA VAL A 55 -9.89 8.19 -10.96
C VAL A 55 -9.26 9.58 -10.82
N PHE A 56 -9.48 10.21 -9.69
CA PHE A 56 -8.90 11.50 -9.32
C PHE A 56 -8.19 11.41 -7.98
N GLU A 57 -7.32 12.34 -7.67
CA GLU A 57 -6.68 12.44 -6.35
C GLU A 57 -7.55 13.33 -5.45
N ASN A 58 -7.84 12.85 -4.23
CA ASN A 58 -8.49 13.68 -3.23
C ASN A 58 -7.50 14.77 -2.71
N GLU A 59 -7.94 15.63 -1.81
CA GLU A 59 -7.13 16.69 -1.20
C GLU A 59 -5.85 16.20 -0.53
N ASN A 60 -5.81 14.94 -0.09
CA ASN A 60 -4.66 14.29 0.53
C ASN A 60 -3.82 13.46 -0.47
N GLY A 61 -4.13 13.54 -1.77
CA GLY A 61 -3.40 12.82 -2.82
C GLY A 61 -3.74 11.32 -2.93
N LYS A 62 -4.76 10.82 -2.20
CA LYS A 62 -5.23 9.44 -2.33
C LYS A 62 -6.04 9.31 -3.63
N PRO A 63 -5.73 8.33 -4.51
CA PRO A 63 -6.57 8.03 -5.66
C PRO A 63 -7.96 7.55 -5.23
N VAL A 64 -9.00 8.13 -5.83
CA VAL A 64 -10.41 7.83 -5.57
C VAL A 64 -11.11 7.56 -6.90
N ALA A 65 -11.94 6.53 -6.95
CA ALA A 65 -12.77 6.21 -8.11
C ALA A 65 -14.10 6.95 -8.05
N GLU A 66 -14.52 7.56 -9.15
CA GLU A 66 -15.76 8.34 -9.25
C GLU A 66 -17.02 7.52 -8.93
N ASN A 67 -16.99 6.22 -9.20
CA ASN A 67 -18.08 5.30 -8.87
C ASN A 67 -18.09 4.81 -7.43
N GLY A 68 -17.20 5.33 -6.57
CA GLY A 68 -17.11 4.96 -5.17
C GLY A 68 -16.40 3.63 -4.88
N ALA A 69 -15.79 2.97 -5.88
CA ALA A 69 -15.03 1.74 -5.66
C ALA A 69 -13.90 1.95 -4.64
N CYS A 70 -13.87 1.13 -3.61
CA CYS A 70 -12.88 1.18 -2.55
C CYS A 70 -11.63 0.41 -2.98
N PHE A 71 -10.57 1.13 -3.33
CA PHE A 71 -9.30 0.53 -3.73
C PHE A 71 -8.11 1.31 -3.16
N ASN A 72 -6.95 0.67 -3.17
CA ASN A 72 -5.69 1.30 -2.83
C ASN A 72 -4.53 0.68 -3.62
N LEU A 73 -3.45 1.43 -3.79
CA LEU A 73 -2.22 1.04 -4.48
C LEU A 73 -1.01 1.30 -3.60
N SER A 74 -0.07 0.37 -3.61
CA SER A 74 1.28 0.58 -3.08
C SER A 74 2.31 -0.09 -3.99
N HIS A 75 3.58 0.28 -3.85
CA HIS A 75 4.66 -0.32 -4.62
C HIS A 75 5.99 -0.22 -3.88
N SER A 76 6.79 -1.25 -3.97
CA SER A 76 8.18 -1.26 -3.50
C SER A 76 8.99 -2.24 -4.34
N GLY A 77 10.27 -1.90 -4.62
CA GLY A 77 11.13 -2.76 -5.44
C GLY A 77 10.50 -3.11 -6.78
N ASP A 78 10.33 -4.39 -7.01
CA ASP A 78 9.90 -4.94 -8.29
C ASP A 78 8.37 -5.10 -8.40
N TYR A 79 7.60 -4.76 -7.35
CA TYR A 79 6.17 -5.05 -7.31
C TYR A 79 5.29 -3.83 -7.11
N VAL A 80 4.08 -3.94 -7.69
CA VAL A 80 2.93 -3.07 -7.42
C VAL A 80 1.83 -3.93 -6.82
N LEU A 81 1.33 -3.51 -5.67
CA LEU A 81 0.20 -4.09 -4.96
C LEU A 81 -1.06 -3.28 -5.23
N PHE A 82 -2.16 -3.96 -5.55
CA PHE A 82 -3.49 -3.38 -5.70
C PHE A 82 -4.47 -4.10 -4.78
N ALA A 83 -5.15 -3.35 -3.94
CA ALA A 83 -6.19 -3.84 -3.04
C ALA A 83 -7.55 -3.26 -3.48
N ILE A 84 -8.59 -4.08 -3.52
CA ILE A 84 -9.96 -3.67 -3.81
C ILE A 84 -10.94 -4.40 -2.89
N GLY A 85 -11.97 -3.71 -2.40
CA GLY A 85 -12.97 -4.25 -1.50
C GLY A 85 -14.28 -3.50 -1.56
N GLU A 86 -15.26 -3.97 -0.81
CA GLU A 86 -16.57 -3.31 -0.64
C GLU A 86 -16.49 -2.15 0.36
N PHE A 87 -15.55 -2.20 1.28
CA PHE A 87 -15.31 -1.18 2.31
C PHE A 87 -14.01 -0.43 2.05
N GLN A 88 -13.79 0.67 2.76
CA GLN A 88 -12.55 1.41 2.70
C GLN A 88 -11.36 0.49 2.94
N VAL A 89 -10.37 0.59 2.06
CA VAL A 89 -9.14 -0.21 2.10
C VAL A 89 -7.90 0.67 2.03
N GLY A 90 -6.85 0.20 2.67
CA GLY A 90 -5.50 0.69 2.52
C GLY A 90 -4.56 -0.50 2.40
N CYS A 91 -3.49 -0.36 1.64
CA CYS A 91 -2.47 -1.39 1.51
C CYS A 91 -1.07 -0.77 1.44
N ASP A 92 -0.11 -1.52 1.90
CA ASP A 92 1.29 -1.16 1.75
C ASP A 92 2.15 -2.40 1.50
N ILE A 93 3.20 -2.23 0.72
CA ILE A 93 4.20 -3.25 0.41
C ILE A 93 5.59 -2.64 0.55
N GLU A 94 6.50 -3.35 1.23
CA GLU A 94 7.90 -2.94 1.33
C GLU A 94 8.84 -4.10 1.15
N ARG A 95 9.90 -3.87 0.36
CA ARG A 95 11.00 -4.79 0.23
C ARG A 95 11.90 -4.68 1.46
N LEU A 96 12.22 -5.82 2.07
CA LEU A 96 13.14 -5.89 3.19
C LEU A 96 14.54 -5.42 2.78
N LYS A 97 15.11 -4.53 3.57
CA LYS A 97 16.47 -4.02 3.41
C LYS A 97 17.03 -3.62 4.76
N ALA A 98 18.33 -3.64 4.90
CA ALA A 98 18.96 -3.15 6.12
C ALA A 98 18.64 -1.67 6.33
N VAL A 99 18.07 -1.34 7.47
CA VAL A 99 17.73 0.04 7.87
C VAL A 99 18.11 0.27 9.34
N PRO A 100 18.43 1.49 9.75
CA PRO A 100 18.65 1.83 11.15
C PRO A 100 17.30 1.89 11.91
N CYS A 101 16.71 0.70 12.18
CA CYS A 101 15.35 0.52 12.70
C CYS A 101 15.04 1.41 13.90
N GLU A 102 15.95 1.48 14.90
CA GLU A 102 15.72 2.28 16.09
C GLU A 102 15.71 3.79 15.80
N LYS A 103 16.63 4.27 14.94
CA LYS A 103 16.70 5.68 14.57
C LYS A 103 15.48 6.12 13.79
N MET A 104 15.10 5.35 12.76
CA MET A 104 13.92 5.64 11.95
C MET A 104 12.63 5.46 12.75
N GLY A 105 12.54 4.40 13.54
CA GLY A 105 11.39 4.09 14.35
C GLY A 105 11.05 5.18 15.36
N ARG A 106 12.05 5.81 15.97
CA ARG A 106 11.82 6.94 16.91
C ARG A 106 11.05 8.11 16.32
N VAL A 107 11.06 8.27 15.00
CA VAL A 107 10.32 9.35 14.32
C VAL A 107 8.88 8.94 14.06
N VAL A 108 8.63 7.67 13.79
CA VAL A 108 7.37 7.16 13.22
C VAL A 108 6.52 6.38 14.22
N PHE A 109 7.18 5.62 15.12
CA PHE A 109 6.51 4.66 15.99
C PHE A 109 6.25 5.21 17.40
N CYS A 110 5.13 4.81 17.98
CA CYS A 110 4.82 5.02 19.39
C CYS A 110 5.64 4.07 20.26
N GLU A 111 5.51 4.20 21.59
CA GLU A 111 6.31 3.44 22.56
C GLU A 111 6.05 1.93 22.46
N ASN A 112 4.80 1.51 22.33
CA ASN A 112 4.43 0.09 22.22
C ASN A 112 5.07 -0.57 21.01
N GLU A 113 5.02 0.10 19.85
CA GLU A 113 5.65 -0.36 18.60
C GLU A 113 7.17 -0.42 18.72
N MET A 114 7.77 0.61 19.31
CA MET A 114 9.23 0.61 19.55
C MET A 114 9.69 -0.51 20.49
N ASN A 115 8.88 -0.86 21.49
CA ASN A 115 9.16 -1.97 22.38
C ASN A 115 9.08 -3.31 21.64
N LYS A 116 8.13 -3.49 20.69
CA LYS A 116 8.11 -4.67 19.83
C LYS A 116 9.38 -4.82 19.00
N ILE A 117 9.82 -3.75 18.34
CA ILE A 117 11.06 -3.77 17.55
C ILE A 117 12.26 -4.13 18.40
N LYS A 118 12.39 -3.50 19.58
CA LYS A 118 13.55 -3.76 20.49
C LYS A 118 13.61 -5.20 20.98
N ASN A 119 12.45 -5.80 21.25
CA ASN A 119 12.35 -7.14 21.82
C ASN A 119 12.27 -8.24 20.73
N SER A 120 12.16 -7.87 19.45
CA SER A 120 12.12 -8.85 18.36
C SER A 120 13.52 -9.43 18.08
N PRO A 121 13.64 -10.74 17.89
CA PRO A 121 14.87 -11.37 17.37
C PRO A 121 15.17 -10.94 15.93
N ASP A 122 14.14 -10.60 15.16
CA ASP A 122 14.22 -10.02 13.82
C ASP A 122 13.74 -8.56 13.84
N LYS A 123 14.61 -7.67 14.25
CA LYS A 123 14.30 -6.23 14.36
C LYS A 123 13.93 -5.60 13.02
N THR A 124 14.56 -6.04 11.94
CA THR A 124 14.30 -5.50 10.60
C THR A 124 12.92 -5.94 10.10
N GLY A 125 12.61 -7.21 10.18
CA GLY A 125 11.28 -7.70 9.80
C GLY A 125 10.17 -7.06 10.63
N GLU A 126 10.36 -6.96 11.97
CA GLU A 126 9.37 -6.32 12.84
C GLU A 126 9.18 -4.83 12.52
N PHE A 127 10.28 -4.12 12.22
CA PHE A 127 10.20 -2.73 11.75
C PHE A 127 9.33 -2.61 10.50
N PHE A 128 9.55 -3.46 9.48
CA PHE A 128 8.78 -3.40 8.24
C PHE A 128 7.34 -3.87 8.41
N ARG A 129 7.05 -4.85 9.30
CA ARG A 129 5.66 -5.24 9.63
C ARG A 129 4.89 -4.06 10.23
N LEU A 130 5.48 -3.36 11.18
CA LEU A 130 4.85 -2.19 11.81
C LEU A 130 4.76 -1.00 10.84
N TRP A 131 5.78 -0.79 10.01
CA TRP A 131 5.79 0.26 9.00
C TRP A 131 4.65 0.06 8.00
N THR A 132 4.57 -1.11 7.38
CA THR A 132 3.54 -1.41 6.38
C THR A 132 2.12 -1.39 6.97
N LYS A 133 1.94 -1.86 8.22
CA LYS A 133 0.66 -1.74 8.93
C LYS A 133 0.26 -0.28 9.11
N LYS A 134 1.19 0.57 9.53
CA LYS A 134 0.93 1.99 9.75
C LYS A 134 0.56 2.71 8.47
N GLU A 135 1.33 2.49 7.40
CA GLU A 135 1.04 3.03 6.08
C GLU A 135 -0.31 2.54 5.54
N ALA A 136 -0.62 1.23 5.69
CA ALA A 136 -1.91 0.67 5.28
C ALA A 136 -3.07 1.30 6.05
N LEU A 137 -2.93 1.50 7.37
CA LEU A 137 -3.94 2.17 8.19
C LEU A 137 -4.16 3.62 7.74
N LEU A 138 -3.09 4.41 7.62
CA LEU A 138 -3.18 5.82 7.21
C LEU A 138 -3.78 5.98 5.80
N LYS A 139 -3.42 5.07 4.88
CA LYS A 139 -4.03 5.01 3.54
C LYS A 139 -5.50 4.61 3.58
N CYS A 140 -5.89 3.69 4.48
CA CYS A 140 -7.30 3.31 4.66
C CYS A 140 -8.11 4.51 5.18
N MET A 141 -7.61 5.22 6.18
CA MET A 141 -8.23 6.43 6.74
C MET A 141 -8.33 7.56 5.71
N GLY A 142 -7.43 7.59 4.73
CA GLY A 142 -7.41 8.61 3.67
C GLY A 142 -6.82 9.95 4.10
N GLU A 143 -6.21 10.00 5.28
CA GLU A 143 -5.64 11.24 5.85
C GLU A 143 -4.22 11.52 5.37
N GLY A 144 -3.56 10.56 4.74
CA GLY A 144 -2.20 10.70 4.24
C GLY A 144 -1.19 11.11 5.32
N PHE A 145 -0.18 11.89 4.92
CA PHE A 145 0.86 12.39 5.84
C PHE A 145 0.44 13.57 6.71
N HIS A 146 -0.82 14.02 6.64
CA HIS A 146 -1.31 15.11 7.49
C HIS A 146 -1.47 14.67 8.95
N ARG A 147 -1.60 13.37 9.18
CA ARG A 147 -1.68 12.81 10.51
C ARG A 147 -0.29 12.43 11.04
N PRO A 148 0.08 12.84 12.27
CA PRO A 148 1.31 12.37 12.90
C PRO A 148 1.31 10.85 13.03
N ALA A 149 2.28 10.16 12.43
CA ALA A 149 2.31 8.70 12.41
C ALA A 149 2.30 8.06 13.82
N LYS A 150 2.86 8.75 14.83
CA LYS A 150 2.85 8.30 16.25
C LYS A 150 1.48 8.34 16.91
N SER A 151 0.50 9.04 16.33
CA SER A 151 -0.85 9.15 16.92
C SER A 151 -1.68 7.87 16.72
N VAL A 152 -1.21 6.92 15.93
CA VAL A 152 -1.85 5.61 15.72
C VAL A 152 -0.93 4.50 16.22
N ASP A 153 -1.48 3.54 16.94
CA ASP A 153 -0.77 2.35 17.43
C ASP A 153 -1.22 1.12 16.64
N VAL A 154 -0.30 0.55 15.86
CA VAL A 154 -0.51 -0.66 15.05
C VAL A 154 0.24 -1.88 15.61
N SER A 155 0.57 -1.84 16.89
CA SER A 155 1.19 -2.98 17.58
C SER A 155 0.27 -4.22 17.59
N GLY A 156 -1.05 -4.03 17.54
CA GLY A 156 -2.05 -5.07 17.30
C GLY A 156 -2.50 -5.14 15.84
N ASP A 157 -3.55 -5.94 15.60
CA ASP A 157 -4.20 -6.09 14.29
C ASP A 157 -5.53 -5.32 14.22
N ARG A 158 -5.77 -4.44 15.18
CA ARG A 158 -6.98 -3.63 15.30
C ARG A 158 -6.63 -2.25 15.82
N PHE A 159 -7.24 -1.24 15.21
CA PHE A 159 -7.21 0.14 15.65
C PHE A 159 -8.63 0.69 15.69
N GLU A 160 -8.97 1.41 16.76
CA GLU A 160 -10.30 2.01 16.94
C GLU A 160 -10.19 3.52 17.10
N GLU A 161 -11.03 4.23 16.38
CA GLU A 161 -11.15 5.67 16.51
C GLU A 161 -12.52 6.16 16.05
N ASN A 162 -13.11 7.09 16.80
CA ASN A 162 -14.42 7.71 16.50
C ASN A 162 -15.55 6.68 16.24
N GLY A 163 -15.51 5.53 16.93
CA GLY A 163 -16.47 4.45 16.75
C GLY A 163 -16.23 3.58 15.50
N LEU A 164 -15.18 3.86 14.72
CA LEU A 164 -14.76 3.05 13.60
C LEU A 164 -13.69 2.04 14.01
N VAL A 165 -13.81 0.82 13.49
CA VAL A 165 -12.88 -0.28 13.76
C VAL A 165 -12.12 -0.62 12.49
N TYR A 166 -10.85 -0.32 12.50
CA TYR A 166 -9.90 -0.67 11.44
C TYR A 166 -9.24 -1.99 11.77
N ARG A 167 -9.30 -2.95 10.85
CA ARG A 167 -8.65 -4.25 11.01
C ARG A 167 -7.46 -4.33 10.07
N LEU A 168 -6.39 -4.97 10.52
CA LEU A 168 -5.11 -5.08 9.85
C LEU A 168 -4.74 -6.54 9.66
N LYS A 169 -4.13 -6.88 8.53
CA LYS A 169 -3.53 -8.19 8.26
C LYS A 169 -2.22 -7.99 7.52
N THR A 170 -1.21 -8.77 7.91
CA THR A 170 0.11 -8.77 7.26
C THR A 170 0.34 -10.10 6.57
N TYR A 171 0.93 -10.03 5.37
CA TYR A 171 1.38 -11.16 4.56
C TYR A 171 2.88 -11.02 4.33
N GLU A 172 3.55 -12.15 4.21
CA GLU A 172 4.97 -12.22 3.84
C GLU A 172 5.11 -12.90 2.48
N PHE A 173 5.89 -12.30 1.61
CA PHE A 173 6.13 -12.81 0.28
C PHE A 173 7.59 -12.61 -0.10
N SER A 174 8.37 -13.69 -0.20
CA SER A 174 9.81 -13.61 -0.47
C SER A 174 10.53 -12.65 0.51
N ASP A 175 11.16 -11.62 -0.01
CA ASP A 175 11.80 -10.54 0.74
C ASP A 175 10.90 -9.28 0.88
N TYR A 176 9.56 -9.47 0.84
CA TYR A 176 8.59 -8.37 0.99
C TYR A 176 7.65 -8.60 2.16
N ILE A 177 7.31 -7.51 2.83
CA ILE A 177 6.22 -7.43 3.80
C ILE A 177 5.07 -6.64 3.16
N ILE A 178 3.87 -7.19 3.26
CA ILE A 178 2.65 -6.59 2.74
C ILE A 178 1.66 -6.46 3.89
N SER A 179 1.12 -5.29 4.11
CA SER A 179 0.02 -5.10 5.07
C SER A 179 -1.19 -4.47 4.39
N VAL A 180 -2.36 -4.86 4.87
CA VAL A 180 -3.65 -4.33 4.42
C VAL A 180 -4.48 -3.91 5.62
N CYS A 181 -5.30 -2.89 5.40
CA CYS A 181 -6.24 -2.36 6.37
C CYS A 181 -7.63 -2.25 5.75
N THR A 182 -8.68 -2.52 6.52
CA THR A 182 -10.06 -2.33 6.09
C THR A 182 -10.98 -1.94 7.24
N LEU A 183 -12.02 -1.17 6.93
CA LEU A 183 -13.12 -0.87 7.86
C LEU A 183 -14.16 -2.00 7.99
N GLY A 184 -14.12 -3.01 7.10
CA GLY A 184 -15.10 -4.10 7.11
C GLY A 184 -14.76 -5.19 6.11
N GLY A 185 -15.62 -6.21 6.01
CA GLY A 185 -15.45 -7.34 5.11
C GLY A 185 -14.37 -8.33 5.55
N GLU A 186 -14.16 -9.35 4.74
CA GLU A 186 -13.15 -10.38 4.94
C GLU A 186 -11.82 -9.98 4.28
N PHE A 187 -10.72 -10.37 4.90
CA PHE A 187 -9.41 -10.28 4.26
C PHE A 187 -9.28 -11.32 3.15
N ALA A 188 -8.45 -11.02 2.15
CA ALA A 188 -8.07 -12.00 1.16
C ALA A 188 -7.34 -13.18 1.84
N ASP A 189 -7.66 -14.40 1.43
CA ASP A 189 -6.95 -15.60 1.89
C ASP A 189 -5.54 -15.66 1.28
N GLU A 190 -5.43 -15.27 0.01
CA GLU A 190 -4.19 -15.24 -0.77
C GLU A 190 -4.05 -13.96 -1.60
N ILE A 191 -2.87 -13.74 -2.12
CA ILE A 191 -2.55 -12.64 -3.04
C ILE A 191 -2.47 -13.22 -4.45
N GLU A 192 -3.32 -12.72 -5.34
CA GLU A 192 -3.34 -13.14 -6.74
C GLU A 192 -2.22 -12.47 -7.54
N PHE A 193 -1.43 -13.25 -8.28
CA PHE A 193 -0.39 -12.72 -9.16
C PHE A 193 -0.93 -12.44 -10.56
N ILE A 194 -0.78 -11.18 -11.01
CA ILE A 194 -1.19 -10.74 -12.35
C ILE A 194 0.05 -10.58 -13.23
N ARG A 195 -0.02 -11.12 -14.46
CA ARG A 195 1.02 -11.00 -15.49
C ARG A 195 0.50 -10.18 -16.66
N TYR A 196 1.39 -9.35 -17.24
CA TYR A 196 1.11 -8.47 -18.37
C TYR A 196 1.96 -8.75 -19.60
#